data_158b1872a3b7fcb25265b1a0a6c1a817
#
_entry.id   158b1872a3b7fcb25265b1a0a6c1a817
#
_cell.length_a   1.000
_cell.length_b   1.000
_cell.length_c   1.000
_cell.angle_alpha   90.00
_cell.angle_beta   90.00
_cell.angle_gamma   90.00
#
_symmetry.space_group_name_H-M   'P 1'
#
loop_
_entity.id
_entity.type
_entity.pdbx_description
1 polymer ?
#
loop_
_entity_poly.entity_id
_entity_poly.type
_entity_poly.pdbx_seq_one_letter_code
_entity_poly.pdbx_strand_id
1 'polypeptide(L)'
;MYAQVSSITLQPGKVDDWLAITRDAILPAAQERPGFVSALILVDREKHTGIGISLWETEADVEAVAASGFYQEQVAKVAGCLVGTAERQVLEVAIDVRR
;
A
#
# COMPACT_ATOMS: atom_id res chain seq x y z
N MET A 1 -3.03 -11.88 12.19
CA MET A 1 -2.65 -11.19 10.95
C MET A 1 -3.26 -9.80 10.92
N TYR A 2 -2.54 -8.84 10.39
CA TYR A 2 -2.97 -7.45 10.31
C TYR A 2 -2.87 -6.94 8.88
N ALA A 3 -3.76 -6.01 8.50
CA ALA A 3 -3.75 -5.37 7.21
C ALA A 3 -3.37 -3.90 7.34
N GLN A 4 -2.51 -3.43 6.43
CA GLN A 4 -2.31 -2.02 6.19
C GLN A 4 -3.09 -1.63 4.95
N VAL A 5 -3.94 -0.62 5.07
CA VAL A 5 -4.74 -0.09 3.97
C VAL A 5 -4.26 1.33 3.69
N SER A 6 -3.78 1.56 2.48
CA SER A 6 -3.33 2.88 2.05
C SER A 6 -4.24 3.37 0.93
N SER A 7 -4.94 4.46 1.17
CA SER A 7 -5.90 5.05 0.23
C SER A 7 -5.33 6.33 -0.37
N ILE A 8 -5.43 6.47 -1.68
CA ILE A 8 -4.87 7.61 -2.40
C ILE A 8 -5.84 8.15 -3.44
N THR A 9 -5.68 9.44 -3.76
CA THR A 9 -6.30 10.07 -4.93
C THR A 9 -5.20 10.34 -5.93
N LEU A 10 -5.44 9.97 -7.18
CA LEU A 10 -4.47 10.08 -8.26
C LEU A 10 -4.77 11.27 -9.15
N GLN A 11 -3.72 11.90 -9.66
CA GLN A 11 -3.86 12.91 -10.69
C GLN A 11 -4.38 12.25 -11.98
N PRO A 12 -5.23 12.95 -12.76
CA PRO A 12 -5.68 12.45 -14.07
C PRO A 12 -4.47 12.10 -14.94
N GLY A 13 -4.54 10.94 -15.60
CA GLY A 13 -3.46 10.46 -16.47
C GLY A 13 -2.29 9.81 -15.75
N LYS A 14 -2.32 9.69 -14.42
CA LYS A 14 -1.21 9.13 -13.63
C LYS A 14 -1.46 7.73 -13.07
N VAL A 15 -2.62 7.13 -13.36
CA VAL A 15 -2.94 5.79 -12.85
C VAL A 15 -1.91 4.76 -13.29
N ASP A 16 -1.58 4.71 -14.57
CA ASP A 16 -0.66 3.70 -15.07
C ASP A 16 0.78 3.91 -14.58
N ASP A 17 1.20 5.17 -14.40
CA ASP A 17 2.49 5.49 -13.79
C ASP A 17 2.55 4.99 -12.34
N TRP A 18 1.49 5.25 -11.57
CA TRP A 18 1.38 4.76 -10.20
C TRP A 18 1.43 3.23 -10.13
N LEU A 19 0.69 2.55 -11.00
CA LEU A 19 0.70 1.09 -11.05
C LEU A 19 2.07 0.54 -11.39
N ALA A 20 2.77 1.15 -12.35
CA ALA A 20 4.10 0.71 -12.76
C ALA A 20 5.13 0.86 -11.62
N ILE A 21 5.14 2.01 -10.95
CA ILE A 21 6.06 2.26 -9.82
C ILE A 21 5.75 1.32 -8.66
N THR A 22 4.46 1.12 -8.37
CA THR A 22 4.03 0.22 -7.30
C THR A 22 4.46 -1.21 -7.58
N ARG A 23 4.22 -1.71 -8.79
CA ARG A 23 4.61 -3.06 -9.20
C ARG A 23 6.12 -3.26 -9.20
N ASP A 24 6.87 -2.30 -9.73
CA ASP A 24 8.28 -2.49 -10.05
C ASP A 24 9.23 -2.03 -8.92
N ALA A 25 8.81 -1.14 -8.04
CA ALA A 25 9.65 -0.59 -6.98
C ALA A 25 9.08 -0.77 -5.57
N ILE A 26 7.80 -0.52 -5.36
CA ILE A 26 7.21 -0.54 -4.01
C ILE A 26 6.97 -1.97 -3.52
N LEU A 27 6.28 -2.79 -4.31
CA LEU A 27 5.95 -4.16 -3.90
C LEU A 27 7.19 -5.04 -3.72
N PRO A 28 8.21 -5.01 -4.58
CA PRO A 28 9.44 -5.76 -4.33
C PRO A 28 10.12 -5.38 -3.03
N ALA A 29 10.16 -4.10 -2.69
CA ALA A 29 10.73 -3.64 -1.42
C ALA A 29 9.90 -4.12 -0.21
N ALA A 30 8.56 -4.10 -0.32
CA ALA A 30 7.69 -4.58 0.74
C ALA A 30 7.83 -6.08 0.98
N GLN A 31 7.99 -6.86 -0.08
CA GLN A 31 8.15 -8.32 0.02
C GLN A 31 9.37 -8.74 0.84
N GLU A 32 10.38 -7.92 0.93
CA GLU A 32 11.59 -8.19 1.71
C GLU A 32 11.45 -7.85 3.19
N ARG A 33 10.37 -7.18 3.58
CA ARG A 33 10.15 -6.80 4.97
C ARG A 33 9.72 -7.99 5.81
N PRO A 34 10.19 -8.07 7.09
CA PRO A 34 9.73 -9.12 8.00
C PRO A 34 8.23 -9.11 8.16
N GLY A 35 7.63 -10.30 8.11
CA GLY A 35 6.19 -10.47 8.34
C GLY A 35 5.28 -10.18 7.15
N PHE A 36 5.83 -9.76 6.01
CA PHE A 36 5.02 -9.56 4.80
C PHE A 36 4.36 -10.88 4.36
N VAL A 37 3.06 -10.84 4.11
CA VAL A 37 2.30 -12.02 3.67
C VAL A 37 1.85 -11.88 2.22
N SER A 38 1.13 -10.81 1.90
CA SER A 38 0.60 -10.57 0.55
C SER A 38 0.20 -9.12 0.38
N ALA A 39 -0.08 -8.74 -0.87
CA ALA A 39 -0.59 -7.41 -1.17
C ALA A 39 -1.58 -7.46 -2.32
N LEU A 40 -2.51 -6.52 -2.31
CA LEU A 40 -3.47 -6.25 -3.38
C LEU A 40 -3.44 -4.77 -3.69
N ILE A 41 -3.48 -4.45 -4.98
CA ILE A 41 -3.61 -3.07 -5.44
C ILE A 41 -4.92 -2.95 -6.19
N LEU A 42 -5.77 -2.06 -5.71
CA LEU A 42 -7.09 -1.81 -6.28
C LEU A 42 -7.12 -0.42 -6.88
N VAL A 43 -7.82 -0.26 -7.99
CA VAL A 43 -7.92 1.03 -8.65
C VAL A 43 -9.33 1.27 -9.18
N ASP A 44 -9.83 2.49 -8.99
CA ASP A 44 -11.03 2.99 -9.67
C ASP A 44 -10.57 3.99 -10.72
N ARG A 45 -10.61 3.59 -11.99
CA ARG A 45 -10.08 4.40 -13.08
C ARG A 45 -10.97 5.60 -13.40
N GLU A 46 -12.27 5.54 -13.10
CA GLU A 46 -13.17 6.67 -13.30
C GLU A 46 -12.97 7.75 -12.26
N LYS A 47 -12.84 7.34 -10.98
CA LYS A 47 -12.70 8.26 -9.85
C LYS A 47 -11.25 8.68 -9.61
N HIS A 48 -10.28 8.08 -10.30
CA HIS A 48 -8.86 8.31 -10.08
C HIS A 48 -8.45 8.06 -8.62
N THR A 49 -8.93 6.94 -8.06
CA THR A 49 -8.56 6.53 -6.70
C THR A 49 -7.89 5.18 -6.71
N GLY A 50 -7.05 4.96 -5.72
CA GLY A 50 -6.34 3.70 -5.55
C GLY A 50 -6.27 3.29 -4.09
N ILE A 51 -6.23 1.98 -3.87
CA ILE A 51 -6.10 1.39 -2.55
C ILE A 51 -5.04 0.30 -2.61
N GLY A 52 -4.03 0.41 -1.75
CA GLY A 52 -3.08 -0.67 -1.53
C GLY A 52 -3.42 -1.37 -0.23
N ILE A 53 -3.57 -2.69 -0.28
CA ILE A 53 -3.79 -3.52 0.90
C ILE A 53 -2.61 -4.46 1.03
N SER A 54 -1.91 -4.42 2.17
CA SER A 54 -0.85 -5.38 2.49
C SER A 54 -1.19 -6.13 3.77
N LEU A 55 -0.90 -7.43 3.78
CA LEU A 55 -1.14 -8.30 4.93
C LEU A 55 0.19 -8.62 5.59
N TRP A 56 0.18 -8.63 6.93
CA TRP A 56 1.36 -8.81 7.77
C TRP A 56 1.05 -9.85 8.87
N GLU A 57 2.04 -10.63 9.23
CA GLU A 57 1.85 -11.72 10.21
C GLU A 57 1.45 -11.21 11.59
N THR A 58 2.07 -10.12 12.06
CA THR A 58 1.83 -9.58 13.40
C THR A 58 1.59 -8.07 13.39
N GLU A 59 0.99 -7.57 14.45
CA GLU A 59 0.84 -6.12 14.66
C GLU A 59 2.19 -5.43 14.72
N ALA A 60 3.18 -6.04 15.38
CA ALA A 60 4.52 -5.49 15.46
C ALA A 60 5.16 -5.31 14.08
N ASP A 61 4.94 -6.26 13.17
CA ASP A 61 5.47 -6.16 11.81
C ASP A 61 4.86 -4.98 11.04
N VAL A 62 3.54 -4.81 11.11
CA VAL A 62 2.88 -3.69 10.40
C VAL A 62 3.19 -2.35 11.05
N GLU A 63 3.35 -2.29 12.38
CA GLU A 63 3.75 -1.07 13.06
C GLU A 63 5.18 -0.65 12.68
N ALA A 64 6.08 -1.61 12.50
CA ALA A 64 7.45 -1.34 12.07
C ALA A 64 7.52 -0.70 10.68
N VAL A 65 6.54 -0.95 9.81
CA VAL A 65 6.47 -0.34 8.48
C VAL A 65 6.43 1.19 8.56
N ALA A 66 5.64 1.75 9.47
CA ALA A 66 5.57 3.20 9.66
C ALA A 66 6.69 3.70 10.57
N ALA A 67 6.97 3.00 11.67
CA ALA A 67 7.96 3.42 12.68
C ALA A 67 9.38 3.51 12.11
N SER A 68 9.73 2.65 11.16
CA SER A 68 11.04 2.67 10.51
C SER A 68 11.20 3.73 9.42
N GLY A 69 10.12 4.42 9.04
CA GLY A 69 10.11 5.34 7.90
C GLY A 69 9.88 4.67 6.55
N PHE A 70 9.75 3.34 6.53
CA PHE A 70 9.60 2.59 5.28
C PHE A 70 8.35 3.01 4.49
N TYR A 71 7.19 3.15 5.17
CA TYR A 71 5.96 3.56 4.52
C TYR A 71 6.11 4.92 3.84
N GLN A 72 6.70 5.89 4.53
CA GLN A 72 6.92 7.23 4.01
C GLN A 72 7.85 7.23 2.80
N GLU A 73 8.87 6.39 2.80
CA GLU A 73 9.77 6.22 1.66
C GLU A 73 9.03 5.68 0.43
N GLN A 74 8.11 4.72 0.62
CA GLN A 74 7.34 4.15 -0.47
C GLN A 74 6.34 5.17 -1.05
N VAL A 75 5.64 5.91 -0.19
CA VAL A 75 4.72 6.97 -0.63
C VAL A 75 5.47 8.04 -1.42
N ALA A 76 6.69 8.39 -1.00
CA ALA A 76 7.51 9.38 -1.70
C ALA A 76 7.80 8.98 -3.15
N LYS A 77 7.93 7.69 -3.45
CA LYS A 77 8.18 7.19 -4.81
C LYS A 77 7.04 7.52 -5.77
N VAL A 78 5.82 7.65 -5.28
CA VAL A 78 4.63 7.93 -6.09
C VAL A 78 4.04 9.32 -5.83
N ALA A 79 4.72 10.15 -5.07
CA ALA A 79 4.22 11.49 -4.70
C ALA A 79 3.80 12.33 -5.91
N GLY A 80 4.52 12.23 -7.03
CA GLY A 80 4.19 12.95 -8.27
C GLY A 80 2.91 12.48 -8.95
N CYS A 81 2.38 11.32 -8.57
CA CYS A 81 1.12 10.79 -9.11
C CYS A 81 -0.09 11.15 -8.25
N LEU A 82 0.12 11.66 -7.03
CA LEU A 82 -0.95 11.85 -6.04
C LEU A 82 -1.52 13.25 -6.05
N VAL A 83 -2.80 13.33 -5.67
CA VAL A 83 -3.46 14.57 -5.24
C VAL A 83 -3.57 14.48 -3.72
N GLY A 84 -2.89 15.39 -3.01
CA GLY A 84 -2.85 15.34 -1.55
C GLY A 84 -1.96 14.22 -1.02
N THR A 85 -2.29 13.71 0.16
CA THR A 85 -1.51 12.71 0.87
C THR A 85 -2.22 11.35 0.88
N ALA A 86 -1.43 10.28 1.04
CA ALA A 86 -1.98 8.96 1.27
C ALA A 86 -2.53 8.84 2.70
N GLU A 87 -3.67 8.17 2.84
CA GLU A 87 -4.27 7.87 4.14
C GLU A 87 -3.96 6.42 4.49
N ARG A 88 -3.41 6.21 5.69
CA ARG A 88 -3.02 4.89 6.17
C ARG A 88 -3.93 4.43 7.29
N GLN A 89 -4.41 3.19 7.18
CA GLN A 89 -5.17 2.50 8.21
C GLN A 89 -4.53 1.16 8.52
N VAL A 90 -4.55 0.77 9.80
CA VAL A 90 -4.12 -0.56 10.22
C VAL A 90 -5.29 -1.24 10.88
N LEU A 91 -5.64 -2.43 10.40
CA LEU A 91 -6.81 -3.18 10.85
C LEU A 91 -6.43 -4.64 11.12
N GLU A 92 -6.99 -5.21 12.17
CA GLU A 92 -6.88 -6.65 12.42
C GLU A 92 -7.64 -7.42 11.35
N VAL A 93 -7.04 -8.48 10.83
CA VAL A 93 -7.73 -9.40 9.94
C VAL A 93 -8.58 -10.33 10.81
N ALA A 94 -9.87 -10.07 10.86
CA ALA A 94 -10.78 -10.83 11.70
C ALA A 94 -11.19 -12.16 11.04
N ILE A 95 -11.38 -12.15 9.72
CA ILE A 95 -11.77 -13.34 8.95
C ILE A 95 -11.03 -13.30 7.62
N ASP A 96 -10.38 -14.39 7.27
CA ASP A 96 -9.71 -14.57 5.99
C ASP A 96 -10.17 -15.91 5.42
N VAL A 97 -11.09 -15.86 4.47
CA VAL A 97 -11.63 -17.04 3.82
C VAL A 97 -11.06 -17.13 2.41
N ARG A 98 -10.45 -18.26 2.11
CA ARG A 98 -9.92 -18.54 0.77
C ARG A 98 -10.62 -19.74 0.18
N ARG A 99 -10.64 -19.80 -1.13
CA ARG A 99 -11.26 -20.88 -1.88
C ARG A 99 -10.57 -22.23 -1.67
#